data_3332153b66a31f63b8d9e4265440a9d1
#
_entry.id   3332153b66a31f63b8d9e4265440a9d1
#
_cell.length_a   1.000
_cell.length_b   1.000
_cell.length_c   1.000
_cell.angle_alpha   90.00
_cell.angle_beta   90.00
_cell.angle_gamma   90.00
#
_symmetry.space_group_name_H-M   'P 1'
#
loop_
_entity.id
_entity.type
_entity.pdbx_description
1 polymer ?
#
loop_
_entity_poly.entity_id
_entity_poly.type
_entity_poly.pdbx_seq_one_letter_code
_entity_poly.pdbx_strand_id
1 'polypeptide(L)'
;MPTRLFQTHKNNIMSKLRIAVQKSGRLNEDSMRLLKDIGISIDNVKDQLKASAKGFPLEVFYLRNGDIPQYLKDGVVDAAIIGENVLIEKGEGINVVEKLGFSTCRVCIAVPKGHDYATIKDLEGKRIATSYPNTVQMYLDENGVNANLHIINGSVEIAPNIGLADAICDIVSSGSTLFKNNLKEVDTILKSEAVLAVSPILDDKKQTILDTIQFRIKSVLKGRNSKYVLLNAPNDKIQDIINVLPGMKSPTVLPLAEKGWSSVHSVISKNEFWNVIDELKANGAQGILVCPIEKMVL
;
A
#
# COMPACT_ATOMS: atom_id res chain seq x y z
N MET A 1 29.24 7.79 60.19
CA MET A 1 28.84 6.80 59.13
C MET A 1 27.91 7.52 58.17
N PRO A 2 28.27 7.74 56.90
CA PRO A 2 27.40 8.38 55.94
C PRO A 2 26.55 7.32 55.23
N THR A 3 25.24 7.52 55.27
CA THR A 3 24.22 6.74 54.64
C THR A 3 24.30 6.89 53.12
N ARG A 4 24.61 5.83 52.40
CA ARG A 4 24.59 5.77 50.91
C ARG A 4 23.14 5.82 50.46
N LEU A 5 22.77 6.93 49.84
CA LEU A 5 21.55 7.06 49.04
C LEU A 5 21.72 6.16 47.79
N PHE A 6 20.95 5.08 47.73
CA PHE A 6 20.74 4.31 46.52
C PHE A 6 19.91 5.15 45.57
N GLN A 7 20.58 5.78 44.57
CA GLN A 7 19.92 6.31 43.38
C GLN A 7 19.45 5.12 42.56
N THR A 8 18.17 4.81 42.65
CA THR A 8 17.49 3.93 41.72
C THR A 8 17.45 4.64 40.37
N HIS A 9 18.36 4.27 39.46
CA HIS A 9 18.21 4.58 38.04
C HIS A 9 16.94 3.86 37.57
N LYS A 10 15.80 4.55 37.52
CA LYS A 10 14.68 4.12 36.70
C LYS A 10 15.19 4.11 35.25
N ASN A 11 15.56 2.93 34.77
CA ASN A 11 15.70 2.67 33.34
C ASN A 11 14.36 3.09 32.72
N ASN A 12 14.36 4.24 32.08
CA ASN A 12 13.24 4.71 31.27
C ASN A 12 13.28 3.83 30.00
N ILE A 13 12.70 2.62 30.08
CA ILE A 13 12.50 1.76 28.92
C ILE A 13 11.52 2.52 28.04
N MET A 14 12.04 3.23 27.04
CA MET A 14 11.21 3.89 26.04
C MET A 14 10.27 2.82 25.47
N SER A 15 8.96 3.03 25.62
CA SER A 15 7.96 2.14 25.05
C SER A 15 8.18 2.08 23.53
N LYS A 16 8.42 0.88 23.00
CA LYS A 16 8.56 0.68 21.55
C LYS A 16 7.19 0.45 20.94
N LEU A 17 6.95 1.03 19.77
CA LEU A 17 5.81 0.65 18.94
C LEU A 17 6.09 -0.73 18.34
N ARG A 18 5.10 -1.61 18.38
CA ARG A 18 5.17 -2.96 17.80
C ARG A 18 4.39 -2.96 16.49
N ILE A 19 5.07 -3.15 15.36
CA ILE A 19 4.44 -3.21 14.05
C ILE A 19 4.51 -4.63 13.48
N ALA A 20 3.38 -5.15 13.02
CA ALA A 20 3.34 -6.41 12.30
C ALA A 20 3.51 -6.20 10.80
N VAL A 21 4.26 -7.10 10.16
CA VAL A 21 4.36 -7.23 8.71
C VAL A 21 4.19 -8.70 8.33
N GLN A 22 3.78 -8.97 7.10
CA GLN A 22 3.75 -10.34 6.60
C GLN A 22 5.16 -10.96 6.66
N LYS A 23 5.27 -12.26 7.01
CA LYS A 23 6.56 -12.94 7.21
C LYS A 23 7.40 -13.03 5.94
N SER A 24 6.79 -13.18 4.77
CA SER A 24 7.47 -13.40 3.49
C SER A 24 6.62 -12.98 2.30
N GLY A 25 7.21 -12.94 1.11
CA GLY A 25 6.54 -12.59 -0.13
C GLY A 25 6.51 -11.08 -0.41
N ARG A 26 5.84 -10.70 -1.50
CA ARG A 26 5.87 -9.34 -2.05
C ARG A 26 5.45 -8.26 -1.05
N LEU A 27 4.38 -8.51 -0.28
CA LEU A 27 3.92 -7.56 0.74
C LEU A 27 4.98 -7.31 1.81
N ASN A 28 5.73 -8.37 2.23
CA ASN A 28 6.86 -8.21 3.15
C ASN A 28 7.97 -7.34 2.54
N GLU A 29 8.39 -7.65 1.31
CA GLU A 29 9.46 -6.91 0.62
C GLU A 29 9.13 -5.43 0.47
N ASP A 30 7.91 -5.13 0.03
CA ASP A 30 7.44 -3.75 -0.14
C ASP A 30 7.31 -3.03 1.22
N SER A 31 6.85 -3.72 2.28
CA SER A 31 6.76 -3.17 3.64
C SER A 31 8.14 -2.83 4.21
N MET A 32 9.11 -3.74 4.06
CA MET A 32 10.47 -3.49 4.53
C MET A 32 11.15 -2.39 3.75
N ARG A 33 10.87 -2.27 2.44
CA ARG A 33 11.33 -1.15 1.61
C ARG A 33 10.73 0.17 2.09
N LEU A 34 9.42 0.22 2.38
CA LEU A 34 8.79 1.42 2.91
C LEU A 34 9.42 1.84 4.24
N LEU A 35 9.63 0.91 5.18
CA LEU A 35 10.29 1.20 6.46
C LEU A 35 11.70 1.79 6.26
N LYS A 36 12.47 1.24 5.31
CA LYS A 36 13.79 1.79 4.94
C LYS A 36 13.67 3.20 4.35
N ASP A 37 12.71 3.45 3.46
CA ASP A 37 12.56 4.75 2.79
C ASP A 37 12.11 5.86 3.75
N ILE A 38 11.38 5.50 4.82
CA ILE A 38 11.06 6.42 5.92
C ILE A 38 12.19 6.56 6.95
N GLY A 39 13.37 6.00 6.67
CA GLY A 39 14.57 6.13 7.48
C GLY A 39 14.61 5.23 8.72
N ILE A 40 13.87 4.11 8.70
CA ILE A 40 13.89 3.10 9.77
C ILE A 40 14.70 1.89 9.30
N SER A 41 15.89 1.72 9.88
CA SER A 41 16.78 0.59 9.58
C SER A 41 16.49 -0.59 10.52
N ILE A 42 16.28 -1.75 9.95
CA ILE A 42 16.01 -3.00 10.67
C ILE A 42 17.01 -4.05 10.22
N ASP A 43 17.69 -4.68 11.18
CA ASP A 43 18.55 -5.82 10.88
C ASP A 43 17.68 -7.04 10.59
N ASN A 44 17.49 -7.31 9.32
CA ASN A 44 16.72 -8.47 8.88
C ASN A 44 17.62 -9.72 8.89
N VAL A 45 17.59 -10.47 9.97
CA VAL A 45 18.22 -11.79 10.03
C VAL A 45 17.20 -12.83 9.57
N LYS A 46 17.63 -13.72 8.68
CA LYS A 46 16.79 -14.79 8.13
C LYS A 46 16.12 -15.60 9.25
N ASP A 47 14.84 -15.91 9.09
CA ASP A 47 14.02 -16.71 10.01
C ASP A 47 13.71 -16.11 11.39
N GLN A 48 13.94 -14.84 11.63
CA GLN A 48 13.49 -14.17 12.85
C GLN A 48 11.97 -13.95 12.84
N LEU A 49 11.35 -14.11 14.02
CA LEU A 49 9.94 -13.78 14.24
C LEU A 49 9.74 -12.30 14.63
N LYS A 50 10.81 -11.65 15.10
CA LYS A 50 10.82 -10.24 15.44
C LYS A 50 12.21 -9.61 15.31
N ALA A 51 12.24 -8.31 15.04
CA ALA A 51 13.48 -7.52 14.97
C ALA A 51 13.24 -6.10 15.50
N SER A 52 14.27 -5.51 16.14
CA SER A 52 14.23 -4.12 16.59
C SER A 52 14.84 -3.18 15.56
N ALA A 53 14.27 -2.00 15.40
CA ALA A 53 14.86 -0.95 14.59
C ALA A 53 16.08 -0.32 15.28
N LYS A 54 17.08 0.09 14.50
CA LYS A 54 18.24 0.85 14.97
C LYS A 54 17.89 2.32 15.13
N GLY A 55 18.12 2.88 16.31
CA GLY A 55 17.94 4.31 16.55
C GLY A 55 16.50 4.84 16.47
N PHE A 56 15.50 3.95 16.39
CA PHE A 56 14.09 4.30 16.38
C PHE A 56 13.29 3.37 17.31
N PRO A 57 12.32 3.85 18.10
CA PRO A 57 11.60 3.05 19.07
C PRO A 57 10.53 2.16 18.40
N LEU A 58 10.96 1.26 17.52
CA LEU A 58 10.12 0.32 16.77
C LEU A 58 10.62 -1.11 16.94
N GLU A 59 9.68 -2.04 17.05
CA GLU A 59 9.91 -3.48 16.97
C GLU A 59 9.01 -4.06 15.88
N VAL A 60 9.56 -4.83 14.93
CA VAL A 60 8.83 -5.44 13.82
C VAL A 60 8.57 -6.90 14.13
N PHE A 61 7.33 -7.33 13.94
CA PHE A 61 6.89 -8.72 14.08
C PHE A 61 6.57 -9.30 12.70
N TYR A 62 7.15 -10.47 12.40
CA TYR A 62 6.95 -11.17 11.12
C TYR A 62 5.92 -12.27 11.32
N LEU A 63 4.68 -12.01 10.86
CA LEU A 63 3.53 -12.87 11.11
C LEU A 63 2.95 -13.43 9.80
N ARG A 64 2.11 -14.46 9.90
CA ARG A 64 1.27 -14.87 8.77
C ARG A 64 0.20 -13.80 8.53
N ASN A 65 -0.03 -13.47 7.25
CA ASN A 65 -0.95 -12.38 6.87
C ASN A 65 -2.35 -12.55 7.51
N GLY A 66 -2.90 -13.76 7.48
CA GLY A 66 -4.21 -14.06 8.03
C GLY A 66 -4.33 -14.02 9.57
N ASP A 67 -3.19 -13.96 10.30
CA ASP A 67 -3.18 -13.92 11.76
C ASP A 67 -3.05 -12.48 12.29
N ILE A 68 -2.52 -11.56 11.47
CA ILE A 68 -2.26 -10.15 11.87
C ILE A 68 -3.49 -9.46 12.46
N PRO A 69 -4.72 -9.58 11.90
CA PRO A 69 -5.90 -8.93 12.46
C PRO A 69 -6.15 -9.30 13.93
N GLN A 70 -5.98 -10.58 14.29
CA GLN A 70 -6.16 -11.01 15.68
C GLN A 70 -5.11 -10.38 16.62
N TYR A 71 -3.83 -10.32 16.19
CA TYR A 71 -2.78 -9.68 16.97
C TYR A 71 -3.01 -8.18 17.20
N LEU A 72 -3.64 -7.48 16.23
CA LEU A 72 -4.07 -6.08 16.38
C LEU A 72 -5.22 -5.95 17.38
N LYS A 73 -6.26 -6.80 17.26
CA LYS A 73 -7.41 -6.81 18.17
C LYS A 73 -7.01 -7.05 19.61
N ASP A 74 -6.10 -7.99 19.83
CA ASP A 74 -5.60 -8.35 21.16
C ASP A 74 -4.56 -7.36 21.71
N GLY A 75 -4.17 -6.32 20.93
CA GLY A 75 -3.14 -5.35 21.33
C GLY A 75 -1.75 -5.95 21.52
N VAL A 76 -1.50 -7.14 20.96
CA VAL A 76 -0.16 -7.77 20.95
C VAL A 76 0.77 -6.98 20.03
N VAL A 77 0.25 -6.48 18.92
CA VAL A 77 0.91 -5.48 18.08
C VAL A 77 0.09 -4.20 18.04
N ASP A 78 0.75 -3.08 17.89
CA ASP A 78 0.16 -1.74 17.97
C ASP A 78 -0.28 -1.24 16.60
N ALA A 79 0.43 -1.65 15.55
CA ALA A 79 0.14 -1.32 14.16
C ALA A 79 0.52 -2.49 13.24
N ALA A 80 0.07 -2.46 11.99
CA ALA A 80 0.45 -3.44 10.98
C ALA A 80 0.46 -2.84 9.57
N ILE A 81 1.35 -3.35 8.71
CA ILE A 81 1.25 -3.20 7.26
C ILE A 81 0.64 -4.49 6.72
N ILE A 82 -0.58 -4.41 6.20
CA ILE A 82 -1.41 -5.55 5.84
C ILE A 82 -2.22 -5.26 4.58
N GLY A 83 -2.67 -6.28 3.86
CA GLY A 83 -3.62 -6.10 2.76
C GLY A 83 -5.01 -5.69 3.27
N GLU A 84 -5.60 -4.66 2.68
CA GLU A 84 -6.95 -4.17 3.02
C GLU A 84 -7.99 -5.30 2.93
N ASN A 85 -7.86 -6.21 1.95
CA ASN A 85 -8.71 -7.39 1.77
C ASN A 85 -8.74 -8.32 3.00
N VAL A 86 -7.61 -8.44 3.73
CA VAL A 86 -7.56 -9.27 4.95
C VAL A 86 -8.27 -8.60 6.10
N LEU A 87 -8.22 -7.26 6.17
CA LEU A 87 -8.97 -6.50 7.18
C LEU A 87 -10.49 -6.56 6.90
N ILE A 88 -10.90 -6.46 5.65
CA ILE A 88 -12.31 -6.62 5.27
C ILE A 88 -12.80 -8.02 5.63
N GLU A 89 -11.99 -9.04 5.40
CA GLU A 89 -12.36 -10.41 5.72
C GLU A 89 -12.39 -10.71 7.23
N LYS A 90 -11.44 -10.15 8.03
CA LYS A 90 -11.22 -10.57 9.42
C LYS A 90 -11.01 -9.43 10.41
N GLY A 91 -10.96 -8.20 9.92
CA GLY A 91 -10.44 -7.05 10.68
C GLY A 91 -11.50 -6.16 11.30
N GLU A 92 -12.71 -6.64 11.56
CA GLU A 92 -13.76 -5.85 12.21
C GLU A 92 -13.24 -5.10 13.45
N GLY A 93 -13.50 -3.80 13.53
CA GLY A 93 -13.04 -2.92 14.62
C GLY A 93 -11.60 -2.44 14.52
N ILE A 94 -10.84 -2.80 13.46
CA ILE A 94 -9.48 -2.31 13.23
C ILE A 94 -9.52 -1.05 12.34
N ASN A 95 -8.80 0.00 12.76
CA ASN A 95 -8.76 1.26 12.04
C ASN A 95 -7.65 1.26 10.96
N VAL A 96 -8.01 1.58 9.73
CA VAL A 96 -7.05 1.90 8.65
C VAL A 96 -6.71 3.38 8.75
N VAL A 97 -5.41 3.71 8.86
CA VAL A 97 -4.95 5.09 9.04
C VAL A 97 -4.21 5.64 7.81
N GLU A 98 -3.73 4.76 6.91
CA GLU A 98 -3.06 5.18 5.67
C GLU A 98 -3.15 4.09 4.60
N LYS A 99 -3.42 4.47 3.34
CA LYS A 99 -3.26 3.63 2.15
C LYS A 99 -1.84 3.79 1.61
N LEU A 100 -1.18 2.67 1.28
CA LEU A 100 0.27 2.67 1.04
C LEU A 100 0.65 2.62 -0.46
N GLY A 101 -0.31 2.38 -1.35
CA GLY A 101 -0.13 2.44 -2.81
C GLY A 101 0.72 1.32 -3.41
N PHE A 102 0.91 0.21 -2.70
CA PHE A 102 1.64 -0.96 -3.20
C PHE A 102 0.94 -2.28 -2.88
N SER A 103 1.47 -3.39 -3.39
CA SER A 103 0.88 -4.73 -3.28
C SER A 103 -0.61 -4.75 -3.66
N THR A 104 -0.96 -3.97 -4.70
CA THR A 104 -2.33 -3.89 -5.21
C THR A 104 -2.77 -5.23 -5.75
N CYS A 105 -4.00 -5.60 -5.42
CA CYS A 105 -4.67 -6.80 -5.88
C CYS A 105 -6.19 -6.55 -5.96
N ARG A 106 -6.91 -7.57 -6.39
CA ARG A 106 -8.37 -7.58 -6.35
C ARG A 106 -8.85 -8.95 -5.89
N VAL A 107 -9.97 -8.99 -5.23
CA VAL A 107 -10.72 -10.22 -4.92
C VAL A 107 -11.76 -10.40 -6.01
N CYS A 108 -11.72 -11.53 -6.70
CA CYS A 108 -12.51 -11.76 -7.89
C CYS A 108 -13.23 -13.11 -7.86
N ILE A 109 -14.39 -13.15 -8.48
CA ILE A 109 -15.03 -14.41 -8.89
C ILE A 109 -14.37 -14.86 -10.19
N ALA A 110 -14.03 -16.14 -10.26
CA ALA A 110 -13.56 -16.78 -11.49
C ALA A 110 -14.25 -18.12 -11.71
N VAL A 111 -14.53 -18.42 -12.98
CA VAL A 111 -15.19 -19.65 -13.43
C VAL A 111 -14.32 -20.38 -14.46
N PRO A 112 -14.54 -21.69 -14.72
CA PRO A 112 -13.89 -22.39 -15.82
C PRO A 112 -14.15 -21.69 -17.17
N LYS A 113 -13.14 -21.64 -18.06
CA LYS A 113 -13.24 -20.90 -19.34
C LYS A 113 -14.41 -21.31 -20.23
N GLY A 114 -14.85 -22.56 -20.12
CA GLY A 114 -16.02 -23.06 -20.88
C GLY A 114 -17.36 -22.82 -20.20
N HIS A 115 -17.38 -22.18 -19.03
CA HIS A 115 -18.64 -21.91 -18.30
C HIS A 115 -19.29 -20.63 -18.83
N ASP A 116 -20.59 -20.71 -19.16
CA ASP A 116 -21.37 -19.53 -19.51
C ASP A 116 -21.64 -18.71 -18.25
N TYR A 117 -21.29 -17.44 -18.29
CA TYR A 117 -21.45 -16.49 -17.18
C TYR A 117 -21.80 -15.13 -17.75
N ALA A 118 -22.93 -14.59 -17.38
CA ALA A 118 -23.40 -13.25 -17.72
C ALA A 118 -23.45 -12.34 -16.48
N THR A 119 -23.92 -12.87 -15.34
CA THR A 119 -24.06 -12.11 -14.09
C THR A 119 -23.81 -13.02 -12.88
N ILE A 120 -23.64 -12.44 -11.71
CA ILE A 120 -23.47 -13.19 -10.45
C ILE A 120 -24.67 -14.10 -10.15
N LYS A 121 -25.85 -13.84 -10.69
CA LYS A 121 -27.04 -14.68 -10.54
C LYS A 121 -26.91 -16.08 -11.19
N ASP A 122 -25.98 -16.24 -12.12
CA ASP A 122 -25.64 -17.52 -12.72
C ASP A 122 -24.98 -18.49 -11.72
N LEU A 123 -24.58 -17.97 -10.57
CA LEU A 123 -24.02 -18.75 -9.46
C LEU A 123 -25.09 -19.14 -8.40
N GLU A 124 -26.35 -18.85 -8.63
CA GLU A 124 -27.43 -19.29 -7.73
C GLU A 124 -27.38 -20.82 -7.54
N GLY A 125 -27.34 -21.27 -6.28
CA GLY A 125 -27.25 -22.68 -5.91
C GLY A 125 -25.92 -23.37 -6.24
N LYS A 126 -24.93 -22.66 -6.82
CA LYS A 126 -23.63 -23.21 -7.19
C LYS A 126 -22.68 -23.25 -5.98
N ARG A 127 -21.59 -24.01 -6.12
CA ARG A 127 -20.53 -24.14 -5.12
C ARG A 127 -19.40 -23.17 -5.47
N ILE A 128 -19.02 -22.32 -4.52
CA ILE A 128 -17.92 -21.36 -4.68
C ILE A 128 -16.81 -21.70 -3.67
N ALA A 129 -15.63 -22.07 -4.15
CA ALA A 129 -14.48 -22.27 -3.28
C ALA A 129 -13.78 -20.94 -3.01
N THR A 130 -13.42 -20.68 -1.73
CA THR A 130 -12.85 -19.40 -1.35
C THR A 130 -12.02 -19.48 -0.06
N SER A 131 -11.00 -18.59 0.06
CA SER A 131 -10.33 -18.25 1.31
C SER A 131 -10.90 -16.96 1.95
N TYR A 132 -11.95 -16.37 1.36
CA TYR A 132 -12.59 -15.10 1.74
C TYR A 132 -14.09 -15.26 1.95
N PRO A 133 -14.54 -16.16 2.87
CA PRO A 133 -15.96 -16.46 3.01
C PRO A 133 -16.82 -15.27 3.40
N ASN A 134 -16.35 -14.39 4.30
CA ASN A 134 -17.10 -13.22 4.75
C ASN A 134 -17.27 -12.21 3.60
N THR A 135 -16.19 -11.93 2.87
CA THR A 135 -16.20 -11.01 1.72
C THR A 135 -17.12 -11.51 0.62
N VAL A 136 -17.07 -12.81 0.33
CA VAL A 136 -17.95 -13.43 -0.69
C VAL A 136 -19.39 -13.40 -0.24
N GLN A 137 -19.67 -13.77 1.03
CA GLN A 137 -21.03 -13.77 1.55
C GLN A 137 -21.68 -12.39 1.48
N MET A 138 -20.94 -11.33 1.90
CA MET A 138 -21.42 -9.95 1.78
C MET A 138 -21.80 -9.60 0.33
N TYR A 139 -20.95 -9.96 -0.63
CA TYR A 139 -21.20 -9.69 -2.04
C TYR A 139 -22.41 -10.45 -2.58
N LEU A 140 -22.59 -11.72 -2.19
CA LEU A 140 -23.74 -12.54 -2.57
C LEU A 140 -25.03 -11.96 -1.99
N ASP A 141 -25.03 -11.57 -0.72
CA ASP A 141 -26.17 -10.98 -0.02
C ASP A 141 -26.61 -9.66 -0.67
N GLU A 142 -25.65 -8.77 -1.00
CA GLU A 142 -25.91 -7.51 -1.70
C GLU A 142 -26.55 -7.71 -3.09
N ASN A 143 -26.26 -8.83 -3.74
CA ASN A 143 -26.80 -9.16 -5.06
C ASN A 143 -28.03 -10.09 -5.02
N GLY A 144 -28.44 -10.53 -3.83
CA GLY A 144 -29.58 -11.44 -3.63
C GLY A 144 -29.35 -12.80 -4.29
N VAL A 145 -28.16 -13.37 -4.13
CA VAL A 145 -27.73 -14.67 -4.66
C VAL A 145 -27.41 -15.62 -3.53
N ASN A 146 -27.93 -16.84 -3.60
CA ASN A 146 -27.67 -17.92 -2.66
C ASN A 146 -26.69 -18.92 -3.28
N ALA A 147 -25.47 -19.03 -2.78
CA ALA A 147 -24.48 -19.99 -3.24
C ALA A 147 -23.88 -20.76 -2.05
N ASN A 148 -23.36 -21.95 -2.32
CA ASN A 148 -22.74 -22.80 -1.29
C ASN A 148 -21.23 -22.50 -1.20
N LEU A 149 -20.76 -21.91 -0.09
CA LEU A 149 -19.35 -21.59 0.09
C LEU A 149 -18.57 -22.81 0.59
N HIS A 150 -17.51 -23.18 -0.15
CA HIS A 150 -16.49 -24.15 0.26
C HIS A 150 -15.25 -23.41 0.72
N ILE A 151 -15.02 -23.37 2.05
CA ILE A 151 -13.89 -22.64 2.65
C ILE A 151 -12.63 -23.48 2.50
N ILE A 152 -11.63 -22.93 1.77
CA ILE A 152 -10.33 -23.57 1.52
C ILE A 152 -9.21 -22.59 1.85
N ASN A 153 -8.19 -23.04 2.58
CA ASN A 153 -7.01 -22.25 2.91
C ASN A 153 -5.88 -22.54 1.91
N GLY A 154 -5.83 -21.78 0.81
CA GLY A 154 -4.82 -21.92 -0.25
C GLY A 154 -5.19 -22.91 -1.35
N SER A 155 -4.54 -22.76 -2.51
CA SER A 155 -4.77 -23.57 -3.73
C SER A 155 -6.25 -23.63 -4.16
N VAL A 156 -6.96 -22.52 -3.99
CA VAL A 156 -8.40 -22.40 -4.31
C VAL A 156 -8.64 -22.60 -5.82
N GLU A 157 -7.69 -22.20 -6.64
CA GLU A 157 -7.71 -22.26 -8.11
C GLU A 157 -7.83 -23.67 -8.70
N ILE A 158 -7.52 -24.72 -7.94
CA ILE A 158 -7.65 -26.10 -8.43
C ILE A 158 -9.05 -26.67 -8.18
N ALA A 159 -9.86 -26.07 -7.30
CA ALA A 159 -11.13 -26.61 -6.86
C ALA A 159 -12.12 -26.97 -8.00
N PRO A 160 -12.30 -26.13 -9.04
CA PRO A 160 -13.15 -26.50 -10.16
C PRO A 160 -12.62 -27.69 -10.97
N ASN A 161 -11.31 -27.77 -11.17
CA ASN A 161 -10.70 -28.85 -11.98
C ASN A 161 -10.83 -30.22 -11.34
N ILE A 162 -11.00 -30.29 -10.02
CA ILE A 162 -11.20 -31.56 -9.27
C ILE A 162 -12.68 -31.79 -8.90
N GLY A 163 -13.59 -30.97 -9.41
CA GLY A 163 -15.03 -31.12 -9.17
C GLY A 163 -15.53 -30.71 -7.77
N LEU A 164 -14.70 -30.01 -7.00
CA LEU A 164 -15.03 -29.56 -5.64
C LEU A 164 -15.95 -28.33 -5.65
N ALA A 165 -15.81 -27.45 -6.63
CA ALA A 165 -16.58 -26.23 -6.77
C ALA A 165 -16.89 -25.93 -8.25
N ASP A 166 -17.90 -25.10 -8.49
CA ASP A 166 -18.32 -24.67 -9.81
C ASP A 166 -17.67 -23.32 -10.18
N ALA A 167 -17.32 -22.54 -9.18
CA ALA A 167 -16.60 -21.26 -9.27
C ALA A 167 -15.62 -21.12 -8.11
N ILE A 168 -14.75 -20.13 -8.21
CA ILE A 168 -13.88 -19.71 -7.09
C ILE A 168 -14.01 -18.23 -6.82
N CYS A 169 -13.68 -17.82 -5.59
CA CYS A 169 -13.37 -16.45 -5.26
C CYS A 169 -12.01 -16.39 -4.57
N ASP A 170 -11.08 -15.66 -5.14
CA ASP A 170 -9.72 -15.55 -4.62
C ASP A 170 -9.04 -14.23 -5.01
N ILE A 171 -7.86 -13.97 -4.42
CA ILE A 171 -7.01 -12.84 -4.76
C ILE A 171 -6.37 -13.01 -6.13
N VAL A 172 -6.49 -11.95 -6.93
CA VAL A 172 -5.88 -11.85 -8.25
C VAL A 172 -4.98 -10.61 -8.31
N SER A 173 -3.69 -10.81 -8.61
CA SER A 173 -2.77 -9.73 -8.96
C SER A 173 -2.63 -9.58 -10.48
N SER A 174 -1.99 -10.55 -11.12
CA SER A 174 -1.75 -10.55 -12.56
C SER A 174 -2.70 -11.45 -13.35
N GLY A 175 -3.46 -12.33 -12.69
CA GLY A 175 -4.32 -13.32 -13.32
C GLY A 175 -3.58 -14.55 -13.89
N SER A 176 -2.25 -14.62 -13.76
CA SER A 176 -1.47 -15.74 -14.33
C SER A 176 -1.85 -17.10 -13.71
N THR A 177 -2.18 -17.15 -12.42
CA THR A 177 -2.60 -18.38 -11.73
C THR A 177 -3.95 -18.86 -12.26
N LEU A 178 -4.91 -17.96 -12.45
CA LEU A 178 -6.21 -18.29 -13.05
C LEU A 178 -6.04 -18.86 -14.46
N PHE A 179 -5.23 -18.18 -15.27
CA PHE A 179 -4.98 -18.62 -16.64
C PHE A 179 -4.38 -20.02 -16.71
N LYS A 180 -3.40 -20.34 -15.85
CA LYS A 180 -2.76 -21.68 -15.79
C LYS A 180 -3.74 -22.77 -15.36
N ASN A 181 -4.75 -22.44 -14.56
CA ASN A 181 -5.78 -23.36 -14.10
C ASN A 181 -7.04 -23.35 -14.98
N ASN A 182 -6.98 -22.83 -16.20
CA ASN A 182 -8.08 -22.75 -17.16
C ASN A 182 -9.33 -22.02 -16.62
N LEU A 183 -9.11 -21.00 -15.78
CA LEU A 183 -10.14 -20.13 -15.23
C LEU A 183 -10.17 -18.79 -15.95
N LYS A 184 -11.34 -18.16 -15.99
CA LYS A 184 -11.55 -16.77 -16.41
C LYS A 184 -12.13 -15.97 -15.24
N GLU A 185 -11.59 -14.79 -15.02
CA GLU A 185 -12.15 -13.78 -14.12
C GLU A 185 -13.45 -13.25 -14.74
N VAL A 186 -14.50 -13.14 -13.93
CA VAL A 186 -15.82 -12.71 -14.37
C VAL A 186 -16.35 -11.51 -13.60
N ASP A 187 -16.15 -11.46 -12.29
CA ASP A 187 -16.51 -10.31 -11.45
C ASP A 187 -15.37 -9.92 -10.51
N THR A 188 -15.21 -8.61 -10.32
CA THR A 188 -14.33 -8.06 -9.29
C THR A 188 -15.19 -7.61 -8.10
N ILE A 189 -15.06 -8.30 -6.97
CA ILE A 189 -15.76 -7.97 -5.73
C ILE A 189 -15.13 -6.75 -5.05
N LEU A 190 -13.79 -6.75 -4.98
CA LEU A 190 -13.03 -5.80 -4.16
C LEU A 190 -11.68 -5.50 -4.79
N LYS A 191 -11.30 -4.22 -4.85
CA LYS A 191 -9.92 -3.79 -5.09
C LYS A 191 -9.24 -3.52 -3.76
N SER A 192 -8.01 -3.97 -3.61
CA SER A 192 -7.25 -3.92 -2.37
C SER A 192 -5.81 -3.49 -2.62
N GLU A 193 -5.23 -2.85 -1.63
CA GLU A 193 -3.82 -2.49 -1.55
C GLU A 193 -3.29 -2.71 -0.13
N ALA A 194 -1.99 -2.55 0.07
CA ALA A 194 -1.42 -2.52 1.40
C ALA A 194 -1.88 -1.27 2.15
N VAL A 195 -2.21 -1.44 3.43
CA VAL A 195 -2.61 -0.35 4.32
C VAL A 195 -1.82 -0.38 5.63
N LEU A 196 -1.67 0.76 6.27
CA LEU A 196 -1.27 0.86 7.68
C LEU A 196 -2.53 0.81 8.53
N ALA A 197 -2.65 -0.24 9.33
CA ALA A 197 -3.74 -0.46 10.25
C ALA A 197 -3.25 -0.34 11.70
N VAL A 198 -4.14 0.03 12.62
CA VAL A 198 -3.81 0.34 14.02
C VAL A 198 -4.74 -0.42 14.95
N SER A 199 -4.17 -0.93 16.04
CA SER A 199 -4.91 -1.57 17.11
C SER A 199 -5.93 -0.59 17.74
N PRO A 200 -7.14 -1.04 18.06
CA PRO A 200 -8.14 -0.22 18.76
C PRO A 200 -7.73 0.18 20.20
N ILE A 201 -6.67 -0.44 20.73
CA ILE A 201 -6.19 -0.24 22.12
C ILE A 201 -4.75 0.31 22.16
N LEU A 202 -4.46 1.31 21.33
CA LEU A 202 -3.15 1.98 21.31
C LEU A 202 -3.05 3.00 22.47
N ASP A 203 -1.91 2.99 23.19
CA ASP A 203 -1.63 3.98 24.23
C ASP A 203 -1.05 5.31 23.69
N ASP A 204 -1.21 6.43 24.43
CA ASP A 204 -0.80 7.77 24.00
C ASP A 204 0.71 7.90 23.67
N LYS A 205 1.57 7.16 24.39
CA LYS A 205 3.02 7.22 24.15
C LYS A 205 3.38 6.58 22.82
N LYS A 206 2.70 5.50 22.46
CA LYS A 206 2.87 4.82 21.18
C LYS A 206 2.20 5.58 20.04
N GLN A 207 1.11 6.32 20.33
CA GLN A 207 0.48 7.22 19.36
C GLN A 207 1.48 8.24 18.81
N THR A 208 2.31 8.88 19.65
CA THR A 208 3.35 9.82 19.18
C THR A 208 4.37 9.18 18.24
N ILE A 209 4.74 7.91 18.50
CA ILE A 209 5.63 7.17 17.60
C ILE A 209 4.94 6.86 16.27
N LEU A 210 3.67 6.45 16.34
CA LEU A 210 2.85 6.18 15.16
C LEU A 210 2.67 7.44 14.31
N ASP A 211 2.38 8.59 14.91
CA ASP A 211 2.24 9.87 14.21
C ASP A 211 3.52 10.23 13.44
N THR A 212 4.69 9.97 14.05
CA THR A 212 5.98 10.16 13.38
C THR A 212 6.13 9.24 12.17
N ILE A 213 5.73 7.98 12.30
CA ILE A 213 5.75 7.01 11.20
C ILE A 213 4.80 7.44 10.08
N GLN A 214 3.57 7.81 10.42
CA GLN A 214 2.57 8.28 9.44
C GLN A 214 3.04 9.52 8.69
N PHE A 215 3.59 10.52 9.39
CA PHE A 215 4.16 11.71 8.76
C PHE A 215 5.25 11.35 7.75
N ARG A 216 6.17 10.45 8.13
CA ARG A 216 7.25 10.00 7.23
C ARG A 216 6.71 9.20 6.04
N ILE A 217 5.72 8.32 6.26
CA ILE A 217 5.04 7.57 5.19
C ILE A 217 4.40 8.54 4.20
N LYS A 218 3.59 9.49 4.67
CA LYS A 218 2.93 10.50 3.82
C LYS A 218 3.96 11.28 2.99
N SER A 219 5.09 11.66 3.61
CA SER A 219 6.17 12.38 2.91
C SER A 219 6.81 11.56 1.80
N VAL A 220 7.04 10.25 2.03
CA VAL A 220 7.59 9.33 1.02
C VAL A 220 6.57 9.07 -0.09
N LEU A 221 5.30 8.78 0.25
CA LEU A 221 4.25 8.53 -0.74
C LEU A 221 4.01 9.75 -1.62
N LYS A 222 4.00 10.95 -1.02
CA LYS A 222 3.87 12.19 -1.78
C LYS A 222 5.04 12.40 -2.74
N GLY A 223 6.27 12.17 -2.27
CA GLY A 223 7.48 12.22 -3.12
C GLY A 223 7.40 11.24 -4.29
N ARG A 224 7.05 9.98 -4.04
CA ARG A 224 6.93 8.94 -5.08
C ARG A 224 5.89 9.29 -6.17
N ASN A 225 4.82 9.99 -5.79
CA ASN A 225 3.75 10.41 -6.70
C ASN A 225 4.00 11.77 -7.35
N SER A 226 5.14 12.40 -7.08
CA SER A 226 5.54 13.69 -7.62
C SER A 226 6.86 13.59 -8.41
N LYS A 227 7.06 14.51 -9.32
CA LYS A 227 8.30 14.68 -10.09
C LYS A 227 8.77 16.11 -10.02
N TYR A 228 10.07 16.30 -9.84
CA TYR A 228 10.71 17.59 -10.00
C TYR A 228 11.11 17.76 -11.45
N VAL A 229 10.53 18.76 -12.11
CA VAL A 229 10.80 19.09 -13.50
C VAL A 229 11.61 20.34 -13.56
N LEU A 230 12.69 20.30 -14.32
CA LEU A 230 13.57 21.41 -14.63
C LEU A 230 13.70 21.51 -16.15
N LEU A 231 13.55 22.69 -16.70
CA LEU A 231 13.69 22.95 -18.13
C LEU A 231 14.22 24.35 -18.39
N ASN A 232 14.75 24.58 -19.59
CA ASN A 232 15.12 25.90 -20.08
C ASN A 232 14.05 26.43 -21.00
N ALA A 233 13.74 27.72 -20.91
CA ALA A 233 12.67 28.37 -21.68
C ALA A 233 13.08 29.75 -22.18
N PRO A 234 12.65 30.17 -23.39
CA PRO A 234 12.75 31.56 -23.82
C PRO A 234 11.95 32.47 -22.89
N ASN A 235 12.47 33.65 -22.57
CA ASN A 235 11.84 34.56 -21.59
C ASN A 235 10.47 35.04 -22.03
N ASP A 236 10.23 35.19 -23.33
CA ASP A 236 8.93 35.59 -23.92
C ASP A 236 7.85 34.48 -23.86
N LYS A 237 8.28 33.21 -23.57
CA LYS A 237 7.41 32.04 -23.45
C LYS A 237 7.23 31.54 -22.01
N ILE A 238 7.87 32.17 -21.04
CA ILE A 238 7.83 31.70 -19.63
C ILE A 238 6.39 31.63 -19.12
N GLN A 239 5.54 32.61 -19.40
CA GLN A 239 4.17 32.63 -18.92
C GLN A 239 3.33 31.49 -19.52
N ASP A 240 3.53 31.18 -20.80
CA ASP A 240 2.87 30.06 -21.47
C ASP A 240 3.30 28.73 -20.81
N ILE A 241 4.59 28.57 -20.54
CA ILE A 241 5.16 27.38 -19.88
C ILE A 241 4.67 27.27 -18.42
N ILE A 242 4.58 28.37 -17.68
CA ILE A 242 4.05 28.37 -16.30
C ILE A 242 2.58 27.92 -16.28
N ASN A 243 1.80 28.30 -17.26
CA ASN A 243 0.39 27.91 -17.36
C ASN A 243 0.24 26.39 -17.61
N VAL A 244 1.19 25.78 -18.34
CA VAL A 244 1.23 24.33 -18.62
C VAL A 244 1.80 23.54 -17.45
N LEU A 245 2.71 24.12 -16.67
CA LEU A 245 3.34 23.50 -15.49
C LEU A 245 2.68 24.02 -14.21
N PRO A 246 1.53 23.50 -13.78
CA PRO A 246 0.94 23.88 -12.52
C PRO A 246 1.85 23.41 -11.37
N GLY A 247 2.68 24.30 -10.87
CA GLY A 247 3.50 24.02 -9.68
C GLY A 247 2.63 23.99 -8.42
N MET A 248 3.23 23.57 -7.29
CA MET A 248 2.52 23.51 -5.99
C MET A 248 2.01 24.87 -5.51
N LYS A 249 2.73 25.95 -5.80
CA LYS A 249 2.32 27.35 -5.63
C LYS A 249 2.59 28.12 -6.92
N SER A 250 3.84 28.10 -7.36
CA SER A 250 4.36 28.76 -8.56
C SER A 250 5.66 28.10 -8.96
N PRO A 251 5.98 27.95 -10.23
CA PRO A 251 7.31 27.55 -10.68
C PRO A 251 8.37 28.56 -10.23
N THR A 252 9.60 28.09 -10.01
CA THR A 252 10.76 28.94 -9.79
C THR A 252 11.38 29.27 -11.14
N VAL A 253 11.65 30.55 -11.40
CA VAL A 253 12.27 31.02 -12.64
C VAL A 253 13.62 31.64 -12.31
N LEU A 254 14.70 31.17 -12.94
CA LEU A 254 16.07 31.61 -12.75
C LEU A 254 16.68 32.01 -14.09
N PRO A 255 17.24 33.23 -14.25
CA PRO A 255 17.93 33.62 -15.48
C PRO A 255 19.10 32.70 -15.81
N LEU A 256 19.26 32.34 -17.07
CA LEU A 256 20.46 31.66 -17.56
C LEU A 256 21.58 32.66 -17.90
N ALA A 257 22.81 32.17 -18.04
CA ALA A 257 23.93 32.93 -18.53
C ALA A 257 23.69 33.45 -19.97
N GLU A 258 22.94 32.67 -20.77
CA GLU A 258 22.48 33.05 -22.08
C GLU A 258 21.34 34.07 -21.98
N LYS A 259 21.50 35.25 -22.57
CA LYS A 259 20.51 36.32 -22.55
C LYS A 259 19.24 35.87 -23.27
N GLY A 260 18.07 36.19 -22.69
CA GLY A 260 16.77 35.83 -23.26
C GLY A 260 16.27 34.46 -22.89
N TRP A 261 17.01 33.72 -22.02
CA TRP A 261 16.62 32.39 -21.54
C TRP A 261 16.60 32.31 -20.00
N SER A 262 15.71 31.52 -19.51
CA SER A 262 15.60 31.18 -18.07
C SER A 262 15.41 29.70 -17.85
N SER A 263 15.84 29.23 -16.69
CA SER A 263 15.51 27.90 -16.20
C SER A 263 14.21 27.98 -15.39
N VAL A 264 13.29 27.07 -15.66
CA VAL A 264 12.00 26.95 -14.98
C VAL A 264 11.98 25.65 -14.21
N HIS A 265 11.67 25.71 -12.92
CA HIS A 265 11.63 24.55 -12.02
C HIS A 265 10.25 24.41 -11.43
N SER A 266 9.69 23.21 -11.47
CA SER A 266 8.36 22.92 -10.93
C SER A 266 8.27 21.51 -10.35
N VAL A 267 7.24 21.26 -9.55
CA VAL A 267 6.88 19.93 -9.06
C VAL A 267 5.51 19.60 -9.65
N ILE A 268 5.42 18.48 -10.34
CA ILE A 268 4.17 18.02 -10.96
C ILE A 268 3.83 16.60 -10.50
N SER A 269 2.57 16.18 -10.67
CA SER A 269 2.17 14.81 -10.48
C SER A 269 2.88 13.90 -11.48
N LYS A 270 3.29 12.72 -11.02
CA LYS A 270 3.92 11.68 -11.85
C LYS A 270 3.09 11.35 -13.10
N ASN A 271 1.76 11.36 -12.98
CA ASN A 271 0.86 10.95 -14.05
C ASN A 271 0.61 12.06 -15.07
N GLU A 272 0.89 13.31 -14.71
CA GLU A 272 0.63 14.48 -15.56
C GLU A 272 1.78 14.81 -16.52
N PHE A 273 3.01 14.35 -16.21
CA PHE A 273 4.19 14.71 -16.99
C PHE A 273 4.05 14.43 -18.50
N TRP A 274 3.60 13.22 -18.86
CA TRP A 274 3.46 12.88 -20.28
C TRP A 274 2.35 13.64 -21.01
N ASN A 275 1.37 14.14 -20.28
CA ASN A 275 0.26 14.93 -20.84
C ASN A 275 0.69 16.34 -21.22
N VAL A 276 1.71 16.90 -20.56
CA VAL A 276 2.15 18.27 -20.76
C VAL A 276 3.42 18.42 -21.61
N ILE A 277 4.13 17.34 -21.88
CA ILE A 277 5.45 17.39 -22.53
C ILE A 277 5.42 18.01 -23.93
N ASP A 278 4.42 17.67 -24.74
CA ASP A 278 4.31 18.16 -26.11
C ASP A 278 4.00 19.67 -26.15
N GLU A 279 3.15 20.15 -25.23
CA GLU A 279 2.83 21.57 -25.09
C GLU A 279 4.03 22.39 -24.57
N LEU A 280 4.80 21.83 -23.63
CA LEU A 280 6.06 22.45 -23.19
C LEU A 280 7.05 22.62 -24.34
N LYS A 281 7.22 21.59 -25.17
CA LYS A 281 8.10 21.65 -26.35
C LYS A 281 7.58 22.64 -27.40
N ALA A 282 6.27 22.69 -27.63
CA ALA A 282 5.65 23.65 -28.55
C ALA A 282 5.88 25.10 -28.12
N ASN A 283 5.95 25.35 -26.79
CA ASN A 283 6.29 26.65 -26.22
C ASN A 283 7.82 26.89 -26.12
N GLY A 284 8.64 26.07 -26.80
CA GLY A 284 10.08 26.27 -26.90
C GLY A 284 10.89 25.75 -25.71
N ALA A 285 10.29 24.96 -24.80
CA ALA A 285 11.03 24.36 -23.69
C ALA A 285 12.11 23.41 -24.22
N GLN A 286 13.31 23.50 -23.66
CA GLN A 286 14.47 22.69 -24.01
C GLN A 286 15.14 22.13 -22.75
N GLY A 287 15.97 21.09 -22.92
CA GLY A 287 16.74 20.48 -21.81
C GLY A 287 15.85 20.02 -20.65
N ILE A 288 14.69 19.44 -20.95
CA ILE A 288 13.70 19.03 -19.93
C ILE A 288 14.24 17.83 -19.12
N LEU A 289 14.49 18.04 -17.84
CA LEU A 289 14.93 17.02 -16.89
C LEU A 289 13.78 16.68 -15.94
N VAL A 290 13.62 15.39 -15.65
CA VAL A 290 12.58 14.87 -14.75
C VAL A 290 13.24 14.03 -13.67
N CYS A 291 13.31 14.58 -12.46
CA CYS A 291 13.96 13.94 -11.33
C CYS A 291 12.94 13.27 -10.40
N PRO A 292 13.21 12.06 -9.90
CA PRO A 292 12.40 11.47 -8.85
C PRO A 292 12.55 12.28 -7.55
N ILE A 293 11.47 12.37 -6.79
CA ILE A 293 11.47 12.98 -5.45
C ILE A 293 11.38 11.84 -4.43
N GLU A 294 12.37 11.74 -3.56
CA GLU A 294 12.39 10.71 -2.51
C GLU A 294 11.38 11.00 -1.41
N LYS A 295 11.33 12.25 -0.97
CA LYS A 295 10.48 12.71 0.14
C LYS A 295 9.98 14.12 -0.14
N MET A 296 8.73 14.37 0.22
CA MET A 296 8.10 15.66 0.02
C MET A 296 7.21 16.00 1.22
N VAL A 297 7.56 17.03 1.94
CA VAL A 297 6.79 17.57 3.06
C VAL A 297 5.98 18.76 2.57
N LEU A 298 4.69 18.79 2.89
CA LEU A 298 3.76 19.88 2.56
C LEU A 298 3.49 20.75 3.77
#